data_6460cc7e32ad3a11b896e3d0e483dc7f
#
_entry.id   6460cc7e32ad3a11b896e3d0e483dc7f
#
_cell.length_a   1.000
_cell.length_b   1.000
_cell.length_c   1.000
_cell.angle_alpha   90.00
_cell.angle_beta   90.00
_cell.angle_gamma   90.00
#
_symmetry.space_group_name_H-M   'P 1'
#
loop_
_entity.id
_entity.type
_entity.pdbx_description
1 polymer ?
#
loop_
_entity_poly.entity_id
_entity_poly.type
_entity_poly.pdbx_seq_one_letter_code
_entity_poly.pdbx_strand_id
1 'polypeptide(L)' 'IEDKPANINKISGKIPVICFHAGYNKNCNDNNIIRCYSWYDIYIKIYKLLNA' A
#
# COMPACT_ATOMS: atom_id res chain seq x y z
N ILE A 1 6.69 -1.80 0.76
CA ILE A 1 6.04 -0.63 1.37
C ILE A 1 6.52 0.63 0.66
N GLU A 2 5.61 1.45 0.24
CA GLU A 2 5.95 2.62 -0.57
C GLU A 2 5.01 3.77 -0.23
N ASP A 3 5.49 5.01 -0.37
CA ASP A 3 4.66 6.19 -0.15
C ASP A 3 4.65 7.15 -1.34
N LYS A 4 5.59 7.03 -2.28
CA LYS A 4 5.68 7.94 -3.42
C LYS A 4 4.71 7.55 -4.53
N PRO A 5 3.85 8.48 -5.01
CA PRO A 5 2.82 8.14 -5.99
C PRO A 5 3.36 7.49 -7.27
N ALA A 6 4.46 8.01 -7.81
CA ALA A 6 5.03 7.46 -9.03
C ALA A 6 5.45 6.00 -8.86
N ASN A 7 6.06 5.67 -7.70
CA ASN A 7 6.48 4.30 -7.42
C ASN A 7 5.28 3.40 -7.16
N ILE A 8 4.28 3.88 -6.42
CA ILE A 8 3.06 3.13 -6.14
C ILE A 8 2.38 2.73 -7.44
N ASN A 9 2.16 3.68 -8.33
CA ASN A 9 1.47 3.42 -9.60
C ASN A 9 2.25 2.47 -10.49
N LYS A 10 3.57 2.56 -10.48
CA LYS A 10 4.42 1.67 -11.26
C LYS A 10 4.38 0.24 -10.77
N ILE A 11 4.36 0.05 -9.45
CA ILE A 11 4.37 -1.29 -8.84
C ILE A 11 2.99 -1.92 -8.89
N SER A 12 1.94 -1.14 -8.57
CA SER A 12 0.58 -1.67 -8.44
C SER A 12 0.02 -2.23 -9.74
N GLY A 13 0.58 -1.84 -10.88
CA GLY A 13 0.21 -2.44 -12.16
C GLY A 13 0.66 -3.88 -12.32
N LYS A 14 1.53 -4.37 -11.44
CA LYS A 14 2.13 -5.71 -11.55
C LYS A 14 1.87 -6.58 -10.33
N ILE A 15 2.01 -6.02 -9.12
CA ILE A 15 1.89 -6.76 -7.87
C ILE A 15 1.19 -5.89 -6.82
N PRO A 16 0.64 -6.49 -5.76
CA PRO A 16 0.11 -5.72 -4.63
C PRO A 16 1.21 -4.88 -3.99
N VAL A 17 0.86 -3.65 -3.61
CA VAL A 17 1.79 -2.74 -2.96
C VAL A 17 1.14 -2.19 -1.69
N ILE A 18 1.89 -2.20 -0.58
CA ILE A 18 1.45 -1.57 0.66
C ILE A 18 1.82 -0.09 0.58
N CYS A 19 0.80 0.75 0.57
CA CYS A 19 0.94 2.19 0.48
C CYS A 19 0.81 2.81 1.87
N PHE A 20 1.87 3.45 2.35
CA PHE A 20 1.79 4.23 3.59
C PHE A 20 1.11 5.55 3.27
N HIS A 21 -0.05 5.78 3.86
CA HIS A 21 -0.87 6.95 3.55
C HIS A 21 -0.13 8.27 3.81
N ALA A 22 -0.23 9.17 2.84
CA ALA A 22 0.23 10.56 2.97
C ALA A 22 -0.67 11.43 2.08
N GLY A 23 -0.71 12.73 2.37
CA GLY A 23 -1.53 13.65 1.58
C GLY A 23 -1.19 13.61 0.09
N TYR A 24 0.10 13.43 -0.23
CA TYR A 24 0.54 13.45 -1.63
C TYR A 24 0.24 12.15 -2.38
N ASN A 25 -0.20 11.08 -1.70
CA ASN A 25 -0.57 9.84 -2.39
C ASN A 25 -2.05 9.46 -2.21
N LYS A 26 -2.87 10.38 -1.70
CA LYS A 26 -4.28 10.09 -1.39
C LYS A 26 -5.10 9.69 -2.62
N ASN A 27 -4.67 10.05 -3.81
CA ASN A 27 -5.37 9.73 -5.06
C ASN A 27 -4.86 8.44 -5.71
N CYS A 28 -3.88 7.76 -5.13
CA CYS A 28 -3.39 6.47 -5.64
C CYS A 28 -4.34 5.37 -5.17
N ASN A 29 -5.22 4.91 -6.06
CA ASN A 29 -6.23 3.90 -5.73
C ASN A 29 -6.38 2.92 -6.88
N ASP A 30 -6.15 1.63 -6.60
CA ASP A 30 -6.57 0.53 -7.46
C ASP A 30 -6.64 -0.74 -6.61
N ASN A 31 -7.02 -1.87 -7.22
CA ASN A 31 -7.22 -3.12 -6.48
C ASN A 31 -5.94 -3.69 -5.87
N ASN A 32 -4.78 -3.30 -6.37
CA ASN A 32 -3.50 -3.77 -5.88
C ASN A 32 -2.88 -2.85 -4.83
N ILE A 33 -3.54 -1.75 -4.48
CA ILE A 33 -3.01 -0.84 -3.46
C ILE A 33 -3.66 -1.15 -2.13
N ILE A 34 -2.83 -1.56 -1.16
CA ILE A 34 -3.25 -1.83 0.22
C ILE A 34 -2.83 -0.63 1.05
N ARG A 35 -3.79 0.25 1.35
CA ARG A 35 -3.50 1.50 2.05
C ARG A 35 -3.41 1.26 3.55
N CYS A 36 -2.34 1.79 4.15
CA CYS A 36 -2.09 1.69 5.59
C CYS A 36 -1.82 3.08 6.16
N TYR A 37 -2.28 3.31 7.39
CA TYR A 37 -2.22 4.62 8.02
C TYR A 37 -1.23 4.70 9.18
N SER A 38 -0.63 3.56 9.57
CA SER A 38 0.33 3.48 10.67
C SER A 38 1.19 2.23 10.50
N TRP A 39 2.29 2.16 11.24
CA TRP A 39 3.12 0.95 11.25
C TRP A 39 2.37 -0.24 11.81
N TYR A 40 1.48 -0.03 12.79
CA TYR A 40 0.64 -1.10 13.32
C TYR A 40 -0.32 -1.62 12.24
N ASP A 41 -0.90 -0.72 11.46
CA ASP A 41 -1.78 -1.09 10.36
C ASP A 41 -1.04 -1.94 9.32
N ILE A 42 0.20 -1.56 9.01
CA ILE A 42 1.07 -2.33 8.11
C ILE A 42 1.30 -3.74 8.67
N TYR A 43 1.60 -3.84 9.96
CA TYR A 43 1.80 -5.13 10.61
C TYR A 43 0.57 -6.03 10.45
N ILE A 44 -0.62 -5.49 10.73
CA ILE A 44 -1.87 -6.24 10.61
C ILE A 44 -2.10 -6.71 9.18
N LYS A 45 -1.89 -5.85 8.20
CA LYS A 45 -2.10 -6.19 6.78
C LYS A 45 -1.13 -7.29 6.32
N ILE A 46 0.15 -7.18 6.69
CA ILE A 46 1.15 -8.21 6.36
C ILE A 46 0.81 -9.52 7.05
N TYR A 47 0.41 -9.48 8.32
CA TYR A 47 0.01 -10.68 9.05
C TYR A 47 -1.11 -11.41 8.32
N LYS A 48 -2.14 -10.68 7.89
CA LYS A 48 -3.27 -11.27 7.17
C LYS A 48 -2.86 -11.87 5.83
N LEU A 49 -1.95 -11.23 5.10
CA LEU A 49 -1.46 -11.74 3.83
C LEU A 49 -0.70 -13.05 4.01
N LEU A 50 0.11 -13.15 5.07
CA LEU A 50 0.91 -14.35 5.34
C LEU A 50 0.09 -15.51 5.88
N ASN A 51 -1.07 -15.23 6.49
CA ASN A 51 -1.91 -16.23 7.15
C ASN A 51 -3.28 -16.39 6.48
N ALA A 52 -3.39 -15.94 5.24
CA ALA A 52 -4.64 -16.05 4.48
C ALA A 52 -4.89 -17.49 4.02
#